data_b2e19115372f14c25c2a16e08d3f0c53
#
_entry.id   b2e19115372f14c25c2a16e08d3f0c53
#
_cell.length_a   1.000
_cell.length_b   1.000
_cell.length_c   1.000
_cell.angle_alpha   90.00
_cell.angle_beta   90.00
_cell.angle_gamma   90.00
#
_symmetry.space_group_name_H-M   'P 1'
#
loop_
_entity.id
_entity.type
_entity.pdbx_description
1 polymer ?
#
loop_
_entity_poly.entity_id
_entity_poly.type
_entity_poly.pdbx_seq_one_letter_code
_entity_poly.pdbx_strand_id
1 'polypeptide(L)'
;LEGLSEAELAACREAAQRRGVEGWVLELVNTTGQPMLGSLRHRDLRARLFHASVGRGLSGDTDTRAIVVALARLRSERATLLGYEHHAAAVADQGCAKTTAAVNEILGRVGPAAVANARREAAALQAQLDAIEPGATLEPWDWQYLAELERVRRFSLDDNLLRPYLDFHRVLVDGVFAAATELYGIMFAPLPSVVGYTADCVTYEVAEADGTPLALVVIDPYARPSKQGGAWMTSLVDQSHLLGDRPVVTNNCNLTKPADGRPTLMSWDNVITLFHEFGHDLHGLLSDVRYGSRA
;
A
#
# COMPACT_ATOMS: atom_id res chain seq x y z
N LEU A 1 18.21 10.05 14.58
CA LEU A 1 17.38 9.66 13.42
C LEU A 1 17.97 10.22 12.10
N GLU A 2 19.30 10.16 11.99
CA GLU A 2 20.01 10.61 10.79
C GLU A 2 19.54 9.84 9.56
N GLY A 3 19.31 10.58 8.45
CA GLY A 3 18.81 10.04 7.20
C GLY A 3 17.32 10.29 6.94
N LEU A 4 16.54 10.57 7.99
CA LEU A 4 15.12 10.94 7.81
C LEU A 4 14.99 12.39 7.34
N SER A 5 13.99 12.65 6.52
CA SER A 5 13.59 13.99 6.10
C SER A 5 13.02 14.82 7.28
N GLU A 6 12.97 16.14 7.13
CA GLU A 6 12.36 17.02 8.14
C GLU A 6 10.90 16.68 8.42
N ALA A 7 10.15 16.28 7.39
CA ALA A 7 8.75 15.86 7.53
C ALA A 7 8.62 14.56 8.34
N GLU A 8 9.48 13.57 8.08
CA GLU A 8 9.50 12.31 8.85
C GLU A 8 9.92 12.55 10.30
N LEU A 9 10.91 13.43 10.53
CA LEU A 9 11.33 13.82 11.88
C LEU A 9 10.20 14.56 12.63
N ALA A 10 9.47 15.43 11.96
CA ALA A 10 8.30 16.11 12.53
C ALA A 10 7.22 15.10 12.92
N ALA A 11 6.87 14.17 12.03
CA ALA A 11 5.89 13.10 12.29
C ALA A 11 6.31 12.22 13.49
N CYS A 12 7.59 11.83 13.58
CA CYS A 12 8.12 11.08 14.73
C CYS A 12 8.03 11.87 16.05
N ARG A 13 8.22 13.19 16.00
CA ARG A 13 8.09 14.07 17.17
C ARG A 13 6.64 14.20 17.62
N GLU A 14 5.72 14.41 16.68
CA GLU A 14 4.28 14.44 16.97
C GLU A 14 3.79 13.11 17.54
N ALA A 15 4.27 11.99 17.01
CA ALA A 15 3.96 10.66 17.54
C ALA A 15 4.44 10.48 18.98
N ALA A 16 5.59 11.05 19.35
CA ALA A 16 6.10 11.07 20.71
C ALA A 16 5.23 11.95 21.62
N GLN A 17 4.85 13.14 21.15
CA GLN A 17 3.96 14.07 21.90
C GLN A 17 2.59 13.44 22.17
N ARG A 18 1.98 12.81 21.18
CA ARG A 18 0.69 12.09 21.36
C ARG A 18 0.75 10.99 22.41
N ARG A 19 1.94 10.40 22.64
CA ARG A 19 2.17 9.35 23.65
C ARG A 19 2.71 9.86 24.98
N GLY A 20 2.93 11.18 25.10
CA GLY A 20 3.46 11.79 26.32
C GLY A 20 4.91 11.36 26.63
N VAL A 21 5.70 11.02 25.60
CA VAL A 21 7.11 10.65 25.76
C VAL A 21 8.03 11.68 25.13
N GLU A 22 9.20 11.88 25.72
CA GLU A 22 10.22 12.74 25.15
C GLU A 22 10.95 12.09 23.97
N GLY A 23 11.39 12.90 23.01
CA GLY A 23 12.18 12.45 21.86
C GLY A 23 11.35 12.15 20.64
N TRP A 24 11.51 10.97 20.04
CA TRP A 24 10.88 10.55 18.78
C TRP A 24 10.30 9.15 18.90
N VAL A 25 9.14 8.93 18.29
CA VAL A 25 8.53 7.61 18.15
C VAL A 25 8.43 7.27 16.68
N LEU A 26 9.04 6.17 16.27
CA LEU A 26 8.87 5.58 14.94
C LEU A 26 7.66 4.65 14.99
N GLU A 27 6.59 5.04 14.32
CA GLU A 27 5.37 4.24 14.26
C GLU A 27 5.52 3.11 13.24
N LEU A 28 5.02 1.92 13.58
CA LEU A 28 5.00 0.79 12.67
C LEU A 28 3.74 0.88 11.80
N VAL A 29 3.88 1.45 10.61
CA VAL A 29 2.74 1.81 9.74
C VAL A 29 2.32 0.69 8.78
N ASN A 30 3.26 -0.13 8.31
CA ASN A 30 2.99 -1.16 7.32
C ASN A 30 3.11 -2.57 7.88
N THR A 31 2.42 -3.51 7.24
CA THR A 31 2.46 -4.94 7.60
C THR A 31 3.68 -5.66 7.01
N THR A 32 4.15 -5.27 5.83
CA THR A 32 5.19 -5.96 5.05
C THR A 32 6.57 -5.31 5.12
N GLY A 33 6.65 -4.06 5.54
CA GLY A 33 7.92 -3.34 5.66
C GLY A 33 7.72 -1.96 6.24
N GLN A 34 8.83 -1.34 6.67
CA GLN A 34 8.81 0.00 7.24
C GLN A 34 9.59 0.94 6.31
N PRO A 35 8.96 1.97 5.72
CA PRO A 35 9.61 2.85 4.73
C PRO A 35 10.90 3.49 5.27
N MET A 36 10.95 3.83 6.55
CA MET A 36 12.12 4.43 7.18
C MET A 36 13.37 3.54 7.16
N LEU A 37 13.23 2.21 6.93
CA LEU A 37 14.40 1.32 6.76
C LEU A 37 15.27 1.72 5.57
N GLY A 38 14.69 2.33 4.54
CA GLY A 38 15.44 2.84 3.37
C GLY A 38 16.26 4.10 3.65
N SER A 39 15.86 4.90 4.66
CA SER A 39 16.44 6.21 4.93
C SER A 39 17.35 6.26 6.15
N LEU A 40 17.07 5.45 7.20
CA LEU A 40 17.83 5.46 8.45
C LEU A 40 19.29 5.04 8.24
N ARG A 41 20.23 5.93 8.56
CA ARG A 41 21.68 5.65 8.42
C ARG A 41 22.22 4.71 9.49
N HIS A 42 21.73 4.81 10.72
CA HIS A 42 22.20 3.99 11.83
C HIS A 42 21.69 2.55 11.73
N ARG A 43 22.60 1.61 11.54
CA ARG A 43 22.32 0.18 11.36
C ARG A 43 21.55 -0.43 12.54
N ASP A 44 21.96 -0.10 13.78
CA ASP A 44 21.29 -0.59 14.99
C ASP A 44 19.82 -0.11 15.08
N LEU A 45 19.52 1.11 14.61
CA LEU A 45 18.16 1.61 14.57
C LEU A 45 17.34 0.88 13.51
N ARG A 46 17.92 0.55 12.36
CA ARG A 46 17.26 -0.29 11.35
C ARG A 46 16.97 -1.67 11.92
N ALA A 47 17.94 -2.32 12.59
CA ALA A 47 17.73 -3.61 13.23
C ALA A 47 16.59 -3.56 14.26
N ARG A 48 16.58 -2.57 15.13
CA ARG A 48 15.52 -2.38 16.14
C ARG A 48 14.15 -2.18 15.49
N LEU A 49 14.05 -1.33 14.45
CA LEU A 49 12.81 -1.09 13.72
C LEU A 49 12.32 -2.35 13.02
N PHE A 50 13.22 -3.08 12.37
CA PHE A 50 12.92 -4.35 11.71
C PHE A 50 12.39 -5.38 12.71
N HIS A 51 13.11 -5.62 13.82
CA HIS A 51 12.69 -6.59 14.84
C HIS A 51 11.38 -6.21 15.51
N ALA A 52 11.15 -4.93 15.77
CA ALA A 52 9.86 -4.45 16.28
C ALA A 52 8.73 -4.73 15.27
N SER A 53 8.99 -4.53 13.97
CA SER A 53 8.01 -4.78 12.91
C SER A 53 7.67 -6.27 12.78
N VAL A 54 8.67 -7.16 12.67
CA VAL A 54 8.43 -8.60 12.49
C VAL A 54 8.00 -9.29 13.78
N GLY A 55 8.25 -8.69 14.94
CA GLY A 55 7.84 -9.18 16.24
C GLY A 55 6.39 -8.87 16.63
N ARG A 56 5.65 -8.13 15.80
CA ARG A 56 4.23 -7.84 16.06
C ARG A 56 3.41 -9.14 16.10
N GLY A 57 2.51 -9.22 17.06
CA GLY A 57 1.64 -10.39 17.24
C GLY A 57 2.34 -11.64 17.82
N LEU A 58 3.57 -11.53 18.31
CA LEU A 58 4.33 -12.66 18.86
C LEU A 58 4.45 -12.64 20.40
N SER A 59 3.91 -11.64 21.08
CA SER A 59 4.01 -11.54 22.53
C SER A 59 2.94 -10.66 23.17
N GLY A 60 2.77 -10.78 24.50
CA GLY A 60 1.86 -9.98 25.31
C GLY A 60 0.39 -10.18 24.92
N ASP A 61 -0.42 -9.17 25.18
CA ASP A 61 -1.88 -9.19 24.91
C ASP A 61 -2.22 -9.23 23.40
N THR A 62 -1.23 -8.98 22.55
CA THR A 62 -1.37 -9.02 21.09
C THR A 62 -0.80 -10.30 20.47
N ASP A 63 -0.48 -11.32 21.25
CA ASP A 63 0.02 -12.61 20.73
C ASP A 63 -1.08 -13.33 19.96
N THR A 64 -0.87 -13.47 18.65
CA THR A 64 -1.82 -14.08 17.71
C THR A 64 -1.48 -15.53 17.32
N ARG A 65 -0.39 -16.12 17.85
CA ARG A 65 0.07 -17.46 17.44
C ARG A 65 -0.99 -18.54 17.62
N ALA A 66 -1.70 -18.52 18.76
CA ALA A 66 -2.80 -19.47 19.00
C ALA A 66 -3.96 -19.28 18.01
N ILE A 67 -4.25 -18.04 17.62
CA ILE A 67 -5.28 -17.71 16.62
C ILE A 67 -4.88 -18.25 15.24
N VAL A 68 -3.60 -18.10 14.85
CA VAL A 68 -3.09 -18.64 13.57
C VAL A 68 -3.25 -20.16 13.51
N VAL A 69 -2.91 -20.88 14.59
CA VAL A 69 -3.08 -22.33 14.67
C VAL A 69 -4.55 -22.72 14.60
N ALA A 70 -5.42 -22.02 15.34
CA ALA A 70 -6.86 -22.28 15.31
C ALA A 70 -7.47 -22.03 13.92
N LEU A 71 -7.07 -20.96 13.24
CA LEU A 71 -7.48 -20.67 11.86
C LEU A 71 -7.07 -21.77 10.89
N ALA A 72 -5.83 -22.26 10.97
CA ALA A 72 -5.34 -23.34 10.12
C ALA A 72 -6.18 -24.61 10.31
N ARG A 73 -6.47 -24.96 11.56
CA ARG A 73 -7.32 -26.13 11.89
C ARG A 73 -8.74 -25.96 11.34
N LEU A 74 -9.40 -24.85 11.65
CA LEU A 74 -10.77 -24.59 11.19
C LEU A 74 -10.90 -24.56 9.66
N ARG A 75 -9.89 -24.02 8.96
CA ARG A 75 -9.82 -24.05 7.50
C ARG A 75 -9.68 -25.46 6.96
N SER A 76 -8.91 -26.33 7.63
CA SER A 76 -8.79 -27.74 7.27
C SER A 76 -10.12 -28.48 7.48
N GLU A 77 -10.76 -28.31 8.64
CA GLU A 77 -12.07 -28.90 8.95
C GLU A 77 -13.14 -28.46 7.94
N ARG A 78 -13.19 -27.15 7.62
CA ARG A 78 -14.10 -26.62 6.58
C ARG A 78 -13.86 -27.27 5.22
N ALA A 79 -12.60 -27.42 4.80
CA ALA A 79 -12.28 -28.04 3.53
C ALA A 79 -12.80 -29.50 3.47
N THR A 80 -12.58 -30.27 4.53
CA THR A 80 -13.07 -31.65 4.65
C THR A 80 -14.59 -31.70 4.57
N LEU A 81 -15.30 -30.81 5.28
CA LEU A 81 -16.78 -30.74 5.23
C LEU A 81 -17.32 -30.43 3.82
N LEU A 82 -16.55 -29.67 3.04
CA LEU A 82 -16.89 -29.31 1.65
C LEU A 82 -16.41 -30.34 0.62
N GLY A 83 -15.81 -31.46 1.05
CA GLY A 83 -15.33 -32.56 0.18
C GLY A 83 -13.98 -32.30 -0.48
N TYR A 84 -13.20 -31.30 0.01
CA TYR A 84 -11.85 -31.05 -0.47
C TYR A 84 -10.80 -31.71 0.41
N GLU A 85 -9.68 -32.14 -0.19
CA GLU A 85 -8.56 -32.74 0.50
C GLU A 85 -7.95 -31.82 1.57
N HIS A 86 -7.84 -30.51 1.25
CA HIS A 86 -7.31 -29.49 2.13
C HIS A 86 -7.77 -28.08 1.71
N HIS A 87 -7.54 -27.07 2.59
CA HIS A 87 -8.00 -25.71 2.37
C HIS A 87 -7.47 -25.08 1.07
N ALA A 88 -6.21 -25.32 0.70
CA ALA A 88 -5.65 -24.78 -0.54
C ALA A 88 -6.36 -25.35 -1.80
N ALA A 89 -6.81 -26.60 -1.79
CA ALA A 89 -7.62 -27.17 -2.87
C ALA A 89 -8.97 -26.47 -2.99
N ALA A 90 -9.64 -26.24 -1.85
CA ALA A 90 -10.91 -25.51 -1.83
C ALA A 90 -10.79 -24.07 -2.37
N VAL A 91 -9.68 -23.38 -2.05
CA VAL A 91 -9.42 -22.01 -2.54
C VAL A 91 -9.06 -22.02 -4.03
N ALA A 92 -8.18 -22.93 -4.47
CA ALA A 92 -7.75 -23.02 -5.86
C ALA A 92 -8.90 -23.32 -6.82
N ASP A 93 -9.85 -24.15 -6.41
CA ASP A 93 -11.03 -24.51 -7.20
C ASP A 93 -11.92 -23.29 -7.51
N GLN A 94 -12.01 -22.34 -6.59
CA GLN A 94 -12.75 -21.09 -6.77
C GLN A 94 -11.95 -20.00 -7.52
N GLY A 95 -10.62 -20.17 -7.59
CA GLY A 95 -9.71 -19.23 -8.27
C GLY A 95 -9.44 -19.58 -9.73
N CYS A 96 -8.60 -18.78 -10.41
CA CYS A 96 -8.21 -18.98 -11.81
C CYS A 96 -7.38 -20.27 -12.01
N ALA A 97 -6.56 -20.65 -11.04
CA ALA A 97 -5.68 -21.80 -11.12
C ALA A 97 -6.41 -23.15 -11.06
N LYS A 98 -7.60 -23.20 -10.52
CA LYS A 98 -8.49 -24.36 -10.35
C LYS A 98 -7.92 -25.51 -9.51
N THR A 99 -6.62 -25.76 -9.54
CA THR A 99 -5.97 -26.84 -8.80
C THR A 99 -4.69 -26.39 -8.12
N THR A 100 -4.34 -27.05 -7.01
CA THR A 100 -3.05 -26.82 -6.34
C THR A 100 -1.86 -27.30 -7.18
N ALA A 101 -2.07 -28.24 -8.09
CA ALA A 101 -1.05 -28.68 -9.05
C ALA A 101 -0.67 -27.53 -10.00
N ALA A 102 -1.65 -26.81 -10.54
CA ALA A 102 -1.39 -25.65 -11.39
C ALA A 102 -0.70 -24.49 -10.63
N VAL A 103 -1.08 -24.25 -9.36
CA VAL A 103 -0.38 -23.29 -8.50
C VAL A 103 1.09 -23.69 -8.30
N ASN A 104 1.35 -24.96 -7.96
CA ASN A 104 2.70 -25.46 -7.74
C ASN A 104 3.55 -25.45 -9.02
N GLU A 105 2.96 -25.68 -10.20
CA GLU A 105 3.64 -25.58 -11.48
C GLU A 105 4.14 -24.14 -11.71
N ILE A 106 3.29 -23.12 -11.52
CA ILE A 106 3.67 -21.73 -11.66
C ILE A 106 4.78 -21.34 -10.68
N LEU A 107 4.61 -21.69 -9.39
CA LEU A 107 5.61 -21.42 -8.36
C LEU A 107 6.95 -22.14 -8.65
N GLY A 108 6.89 -23.38 -9.13
CA GLY A 108 8.09 -24.16 -9.52
C GLY A 108 8.84 -23.56 -10.70
N ARG A 109 8.14 -22.87 -11.62
CA ARG A 109 8.77 -22.16 -12.75
C ARG A 109 9.38 -20.82 -12.35
N VAL A 110 8.67 -20.04 -11.54
CA VAL A 110 9.08 -18.67 -11.17
C VAL A 110 10.08 -18.67 -10.02
N GLY A 111 9.88 -19.53 -9.02
CA GLY A 111 10.65 -19.53 -7.78
C GLY A 111 12.17 -19.65 -7.98
N PRO A 112 12.70 -20.61 -8.76
CA PRO A 112 14.14 -20.74 -8.96
C PRO A 112 14.80 -19.48 -9.59
N ALA A 113 14.13 -18.87 -10.57
CA ALA A 113 14.61 -17.66 -11.22
C ALA A 113 14.59 -16.45 -10.25
N ALA A 114 13.53 -16.29 -9.46
CA ALA A 114 13.43 -15.26 -8.44
C ALA A 114 14.52 -15.40 -7.36
N VAL A 115 14.74 -16.62 -6.86
CA VAL A 115 15.80 -16.91 -5.87
C VAL A 115 17.18 -16.62 -6.45
N ALA A 116 17.45 -17.02 -7.69
CA ALA A 116 18.71 -16.74 -8.35
C ALA A 116 18.94 -15.22 -8.51
N ASN A 117 17.90 -14.46 -8.82
CA ASN A 117 17.95 -13.00 -8.88
C ASN A 117 18.24 -12.39 -7.51
N ALA A 118 17.49 -12.77 -6.48
CA ALA A 118 17.68 -12.27 -5.13
C ALA A 118 19.10 -12.54 -4.59
N ARG A 119 19.69 -13.69 -4.92
CA ARG A 119 21.09 -13.98 -4.57
C ARG A 119 22.09 -13.06 -5.26
N ARG A 120 21.86 -12.70 -6.52
CA ARG A 120 22.72 -11.72 -7.23
C ARG A 120 22.61 -10.33 -6.62
N GLU A 121 21.41 -9.91 -6.29
CA GLU A 121 21.14 -8.64 -5.61
C GLU A 121 21.79 -8.62 -4.21
N ALA A 122 21.62 -9.68 -3.42
CA ALA A 122 22.27 -9.82 -2.12
C ALA A 122 23.80 -9.70 -2.21
N ALA A 123 24.43 -10.32 -3.21
CA ALA A 123 25.89 -10.21 -3.39
C ALA A 123 26.32 -8.78 -3.73
N ALA A 124 25.55 -8.05 -4.53
CA ALA A 124 25.82 -6.64 -4.84
C ALA A 124 25.65 -5.75 -3.61
N LEU A 125 24.60 -5.98 -2.79
CA LEU A 125 24.38 -5.25 -1.54
C LEU A 125 25.42 -5.58 -0.48
N GLN A 126 25.89 -6.84 -0.40
CA GLN A 126 27.00 -7.22 0.51
C GLN A 126 28.28 -6.46 0.15
N ALA A 127 28.61 -6.36 -1.14
CA ALA A 127 29.80 -5.62 -1.57
C ALA A 127 29.73 -4.13 -1.20
N GLN A 128 28.54 -3.53 -1.20
CA GLN A 128 28.35 -2.16 -0.71
C GLN A 128 28.47 -2.07 0.82
N LEU A 129 27.91 -3.05 1.53
CA LEU A 129 28.04 -3.10 3.00
C LEU A 129 29.50 -3.23 3.41
N ASP A 130 30.30 -4.06 2.74
CA ASP A 130 31.73 -4.24 2.97
C ASP A 130 32.53 -2.93 2.82
N ALA A 131 32.09 -2.04 1.92
CA ALA A 131 32.70 -0.73 1.72
C ALA A 131 32.35 0.28 2.83
N ILE A 132 31.20 0.12 3.48
CA ILE A 132 30.69 1.01 4.55
C ILE A 132 31.12 0.48 5.94
N GLU A 133 30.99 -0.82 6.16
CA GLU A 133 31.24 -1.51 7.42
C GLU A 133 31.97 -2.83 7.14
N PRO A 134 33.31 -2.80 7.01
CA PRO A 134 34.11 -3.99 6.67
C PRO A 134 33.92 -5.13 7.66
N GLY A 135 33.60 -6.31 7.13
CA GLY A 135 33.38 -7.53 7.91
C GLY A 135 31.95 -7.71 8.45
N ALA A 136 31.03 -6.78 8.16
CA ALA A 136 29.62 -6.96 8.51
C ALA A 136 28.94 -7.92 7.50
N THR A 137 28.04 -8.76 8.00
CA THR A 137 27.19 -9.61 7.13
C THR A 137 25.90 -8.88 6.80
N LEU A 138 25.46 -9.00 5.53
CA LEU A 138 24.18 -8.46 5.07
C LEU A 138 23.03 -9.11 5.85
N GLU A 139 22.21 -8.26 6.47
CA GLU A 139 21.05 -8.66 7.25
C GLU A 139 19.74 -8.09 6.65
N PRO A 140 18.58 -8.63 6.99
CA PRO A 140 17.31 -8.17 6.42
C PRO A 140 17.03 -6.67 6.59
N TRP A 141 17.48 -6.07 7.67
CA TRP A 141 17.34 -4.63 7.94
C TRP A 141 18.28 -3.73 7.13
N ASP A 142 19.26 -4.31 6.43
CA ASP A 142 20.19 -3.57 5.58
C ASP A 142 19.68 -3.45 4.14
N TRP A 143 18.81 -4.38 3.73
CA TRP A 143 18.40 -4.54 2.33
C TRP A 143 17.84 -3.25 1.73
N GLN A 144 16.83 -2.67 2.36
CA GLN A 144 16.17 -1.46 1.83
C GLN A 144 17.12 -0.27 1.77
N TYR A 145 17.95 -0.08 2.81
CA TYR A 145 18.92 1.00 2.87
C TYR A 145 19.98 0.89 1.77
N LEU A 146 20.56 -0.29 1.61
CA LEU A 146 21.60 -0.51 0.60
C LEU A 146 21.01 -0.51 -0.82
N ALA A 147 19.80 -1.01 -1.01
CA ALA A 147 19.11 -0.94 -2.30
C ALA A 147 18.84 0.52 -2.71
N GLU A 148 18.49 1.38 -1.74
CA GLU A 148 18.31 2.82 -2.00
C GLU A 148 19.65 3.50 -2.35
N LEU A 149 20.72 3.19 -1.65
CA LEU A 149 22.06 3.68 -2.01
C LEU A 149 22.46 3.24 -3.43
N GLU A 150 22.17 1.97 -3.79
CA GLU A 150 22.45 1.46 -5.15
C GLU A 150 21.61 2.17 -6.21
N ARG A 151 20.34 2.43 -5.91
CA ARG A 151 19.44 3.16 -6.80
C ARG A 151 19.98 4.58 -7.07
N VAL A 152 20.33 5.30 -6.01
CA VAL A 152 20.91 6.64 -6.14
C VAL A 152 22.22 6.60 -6.92
N ARG A 153 23.11 5.63 -6.64
CA ARG A 153 24.38 5.46 -7.33
C ARG A 153 24.21 5.18 -8.82
N ARG A 154 23.27 4.32 -9.20
CA ARG A 154 23.02 3.91 -10.60
C ARG A 154 22.34 4.98 -11.43
N PHE A 155 21.33 5.60 -10.85
CA PHE A 155 20.43 6.45 -11.62
C PHE A 155 20.63 7.93 -11.34
N SER A 156 21.47 8.28 -10.37
CA SER A 156 21.69 9.67 -9.90
C SER A 156 20.38 10.40 -9.60
N LEU A 157 19.35 9.63 -9.20
CA LEU A 157 18.01 10.10 -8.96
C LEU A 157 17.83 10.27 -7.45
N ASP A 158 17.74 11.51 -7.00
CA ASP A 158 17.35 11.86 -5.64
C ASP A 158 15.83 12.13 -5.62
N ASP A 159 15.07 11.26 -4.93
CA ASP A 159 13.63 11.43 -4.79
C ASP A 159 13.25 12.80 -4.20
N ASN A 160 14.11 13.40 -3.38
CA ASN A 160 13.86 14.73 -2.83
C ASN A 160 13.83 15.82 -3.91
N LEU A 161 14.51 15.62 -5.02
CA LEU A 161 14.46 16.52 -6.18
C LEU A 161 13.17 16.37 -6.99
N LEU A 162 12.53 15.20 -6.94
CA LEU A 162 11.27 14.93 -7.64
C LEU A 162 10.05 15.34 -6.83
N ARG A 163 10.07 15.16 -5.51
CA ARG A 163 8.94 15.41 -4.62
C ARG A 163 8.27 16.79 -4.83
N PRO A 164 8.99 17.91 -5.03
CA PRO A 164 8.34 19.21 -5.27
C PRO A 164 7.43 19.28 -6.50
N TYR A 165 7.63 18.38 -7.47
CA TYR A 165 6.81 18.25 -8.67
C TYR A 165 5.61 17.32 -8.49
N LEU A 166 5.59 16.52 -7.41
CA LEU A 166 4.64 15.45 -7.15
C LEU A 166 3.68 15.83 -6.00
N ASP A 167 3.08 17.02 -6.11
CA ASP A 167 1.99 17.43 -5.21
C ASP A 167 0.78 16.54 -5.43
N PHE A 168 0.21 16.00 -4.34
CA PHE A 168 -0.91 15.06 -4.39
C PHE A 168 -2.10 15.57 -5.19
N HIS A 169 -2.52 16.81 -4.96
CA HIS A 169 -3.68 17.37 -5.65
C HIS A 169 -3.43 17.51 -7.17
N ARG A 170 -2.24 17.96 -7.55
CA ARG A 170 -1.85 18.03 -8.96
C ARG A 170 -1.76 16.66 -9.60
N VAL A 171 -1.14 15.68 -8.92
CA VAL A 171 -1.05 14.30 -9.43
C VAL A 171 -2.44 13.70 -9.61
N LEU A 172 -3.34 13.94 -8.65
CA LEU A 172 -4.72 13.44 -8.73
C LEU A 172 -5.48 14.08 -9.90
N VAL A 173 -5.49 15.41 -9.98
CA VAL A 173 -6.34 16.14 -10.95
C VAL A 173 -5.70 16.19 -12.33
N ASP A 174 -4.45 16.68 -12.41
CA ASP A 174 -3.76 16.90 -13.70
C ASP A 174 -3.12 15.60 -14.25
N GLY A 175 -3.03 14.55 -13.42
CA GLY A 175 -2.50 13.25 -13.80
C GLY A 175 -3.60 12.18 -13.89
N VAL A 176 -4.08 11.71 -12.76
CA VAL A 176 -5.01 10.56 -12.68
C VAL A 176 -6.34 10.84 -13.37
N PHE A 177 -7.01 11.93 -12.99
CA PHE A 177 -8.30 12.30 -13.58
C PHE A 177 -8.16 12.69 -15.05
N ALA A 178 -7.12 13.46 -15.40
CA ALA A 178 -6.87 13.83 -16.79
C ALA A 178 -6.66 12.59 -17.68
N ALA A 179 -5.87 11.60 -17.21
CA ALA A 179 -5.68 10.34 -17.94
C ALA A 179 -6.99 9.56 -18.11
N ALA A 180 -7.82 9.49 -17.06
CA ALA A 180 -9.12 8.82 -17.13
C ALA A 180 -10.08 9.55 -18.08
N THR A 181 -10.08 10.89 -18.08
CA THR A 181 -10.88 11.70 -19.01
C THR A 181 -10.45 11.46 -20.46
N GLU A 182 -9.14 11.43 -20.72
CA GLU A 182 -8.63 11.20 -22.07
C GLU A 182 -8.94 9.78 -22.58
N LEU A 183 -8.84 8.76 -21.70
CA LEU A 183 -9.05 7.37 -22.08
C LEU A 183 -10.52 6.97 -22.18
N TYR A 184 -11.37 7.49 -21.31
CA TYR A 184 -12.76 7.03 -21.14
C TYR A 184 -13.80 8.12 -21.37
N GLY A 185 -13.41 9.38 -21.51
CA GLY A 185 -14.33 10.51 -21.72
C GLY A 185 -15.09 10.96 -20.47
N ILE A 186 -14.82 10.38 -19.31
CA ILE A 186 -15.50 10.72 -18.06
C ILE A 186 -14.94 12.01 -17.43
N MET A 187 -15.80 12.73 -16.73
CA MET A 187 -15.49 14.02 -16.11
C MET A 187 -15.52 13.91 -14.58
N PHE A 188 -14.65 14.67 -13.89
CA PHE A 188 -14.58 14.71 -12.43
C PHE A 188 -14.82 16.13 -11.93
N ALA A 189 -15.81 16.31 -11.06
CA ALA A 189 -16.12 17.58 -10.44
C ALA A 189 -16.10 17.48 -8.91
N PRO A 190 -15.40 18.37 -8.18
CA PRO A 190 -15.45 18.39 -6.72
C PRO A 190 -16.89 18.53 -6.22
N LEU A 191 -17.28 17.70 -5.25
CA LEU A 191 -18.62 17.72 -4.64
C LEU A 191 -18.53 17.99 -3.12
N PRO A 192 -18.24 19.23 -2.70
CA PRO A 192 -17.98 19.56 -1.29
C PRO A 192 -19.21 19.44 -0.40
N SER A 193 -20.42 19.36 -0.96
CA SER A 193 -21.68 19.12 -0.24
C SER A 193 -21.78 17.70 0.31
N VAL A 194 -21.04 16.74 -0.24
CA VAL A 194 -20.97 15.36 0.23
C VAL A 194 -19.71 15.18 1.06
N VAL A 195 -19.89 15.18 2.37
CA VAL A 195 -18.79 15.00 3.31
C VAL A 195 -18.48 13.51 3.42
N GLY A 196 -17.19 13.15 3.25
CA GLY A 196 -16.74 11.79 3.49
C GLY A 196 -16.72 11.42 4.98
N TYR A 197 -16.29 10.20 5.28
CA TYR A 197 -16.26 9.65 6.65
C TYR A 197 -15.15 10.26 7.54
N THR A 198 -14.29 11.11 7.00
CA THR A 198 -13.36 11.97 7.74
C THR A 198 -13.27 13.34 7.09
N ALA A 199 -12.84 14.34 7.86
CA ALA A 199 -12.67 15.71 7.36
C ALA A 199 -11.61 15.86 6.25
N ASP A 200 -10.73 14.88 6.11
CA ASP A 200 -9.68 14.88 5.11
C ASP A 200 -10.10 14.20 3.78
N CYS A 201 -11.27 13.57 3.75
CA CYS A 201 -11.81 13.00 2.51
C CYS A 201 -12.26 14.10 1.57
N VAL A 202 -12.02 13.90 0.28
CA VAL A 202 -12.55 14.74 -0.80
C VAL A 202 -13.42 13.90 -1.70
N THR A 203 -14.66 14.34 -1.93
CA THR A 203 -15.61 13.65 -2.80
C THR A 203 -15.66 14.36 -4.16
N TYR A 204 -15.66 13.56 -5.21
CA TYR A 204 -15.87 14.02 -6.58
C TYR A 204 -17.08 13.32 -7.18
N GLU A 205 -17.90 14.08 -7.92
CA GLU A 205 -18.88 13.54 -8.84
C GLU A 205 -18.16 13.10 -10.11
N VAL A 206 -18.52 11.93 -10.60
CA VAL A 206 -18.06 11.41 -11.88
C VAL A 206 -19.24 11.45 -12.84
N ALA A 207 -19.06 12.02 -14.02
CA ALA A 207 -20.10 12.17 -15.03
C ALA A 207 -19.58 11.77 -16.42
N GLU A 208 -20.49 11.41 -17.30
CA GLU A 208 -20.22 11.28 -18.73
C GLU A 208 -19.88 12.65 -19.36
N ALA A 209 -19.32 12.64 -20.57
CA ALA A 209 -18.97 13.84 -21.32
C ALA A 209 -20.14 14.80 -21.56
N ASP A 210 -21.37 14.28 -21.61
CA ASP A 210 -22.59 15.07 -21.77
C ASP A 210 -23.14 15.63 -20.44
N GLY A 211 -22.45 15.37 -19.32
CA GLY A 211 -22.83 15.78 -17.98
C GLY A 211 -23.80 14.84 -17.27
N THR A 212 -24.14 13.68 -17.87
CA THR A 212 -24.97 12.67 -17.19
C THR A 212 -24.21 12.11 -15.98
N PRO A 213 -24.76 12.22 -14.74
CA PRO A 213 -24.08 11.72 -13.54
C PRO A 213 -23.91 10.21 -13.58
N LEU A 214 -22.69 9.72 -13.40
CA LEU A 214 -22.32 8.31 -13.45
C LEU A 214 -22.14 7.71 -12.05
N ALA A 215 -21.30 8.35 -11.22
CA ALA A 215 -20.81 7.78 -9.97
C ALA A 215 -20.34 8.84 -8.98
N LEU A 216 -19.92 8.38 -7.79
CA LEU A 216 -19.13 9.17 -6.84
C LEU A 216 -17.80 8.47 -6.54
N VAL A 217 -16.72 9.24 -6.39
CA VAL A 217 -15.46 8.77 -5.85
C VAL A 217 -15.06 9.59 -4.62
N VAL A 218 -14.74 8.89 -3.54
CA VAL A 218 -14.26 9.48 -2.29
C VAL A 218 -12.77 9.20 -2.16
N ILE A 219 -11.96 10.23 -2.13
CA ILE A 219 -10.51 10.13 -1.98
C ILE A 219 -10.15 10.33 -0.52
N ASP A 220 -9.51 9.35 0.10
CA ASP A 220 -9.01 9.37 1.48
C ASP A 220 -7.48 9.27 1.47
N PRO A 221 -6.74 10.39 1.44
CA PRO A 221 -5.31 10.37 1.16
C PRO A 221 -4.43 10.01 2.37
N TYR A 222 -4.85 10.32 3.62
CA TYR A 222 -3.92 10.36 4.73
C TYR A 222 -3.98 9.17 5.68
N ALA A 223 -2.80 8.81 6.21
CA ALA A 223 -2.68 7.86 7.31
C ALA A 223 -3.30 8.43 8.61
N ARG A 224 -3.89 7.54 9.41
CA ARG A 224 -4.38 7.84 10.76
C ARG A 224 -4.45 6.57 11.61
N PRO A 225 -4.48 6.64 12.96
CA PRO A 225 -4.46 5.46 13.83
C PRO A 225 -5.61 4.47 13.59
N SER A 226 -6.77 4.95 13.14
CA SER A 226 -7.95 4.11 12.85
C SER A 226 -7.97 3.54 11.44
N LYS A 227 -6.96 3.82 10.59
CA LYS A 227 -6.88 3.38 9.20
C LYS A 227 -5.90 2.25 9.04
N GLN A 228 -6.26 1.24 8.26
CA GLN A 228 -5.37 0.16 7.90
C GLN A 228 -4.21 0.68 7.03
N GLY A 229 -3.01 0.10 7.19
CA GLY A 229 -1.86 0.42 6.35
C GLY A 229 -1.99 -0.14 4.93
N GLY A 230 -1.20 0.39 4.00
CA GLY A 230 -1.24 0.09 2.58
C GLY A 230 -2.11 1.08 1.81
N ALA A 231 -2.50 0.72 0.60
CA ALA A 231 -3.49 1.44 -0.19
C ALA A 231 -4.53 0.46 -0.72
N TRP A 232 -5.75 0.91 -0.98
CA TRP A 232 -6.81 0.06 -1.51
C TRP A 232 -7.98 0.88 -2.05
N MET A 233 -8.66 0.31 -3.02
CA MET A 233 -10.00 0.70 -3.44
C MET A 233 -11.04 -0.10 -2.64
N THR A 234 -12.18 0.51 -2.36
CA THR A 234 -13.38 -0.19 -1.85
C THR A 234 -14.63 0.42 -2.46
N SER A 235 -15.54 -0.42 -2.92
CA SER A 235 -16.90 -0.01 -3.26
C SER A 235 -17.73 0.13 -1.99
N LEU A 236 -18.39 1.26 -1.83
CA LEU A 236 -19.41 1.51 -0.79
C LEU A 236 -20.80 1.19 -1.30
N VAL A 237 -21.04 1.44 -2.59
CA VAL A 237 -22.25 1.08 -3.32
C VAL A 237 -21.81 0.50 -4.64
N ASP A 238 -22.16 -0.75 -4.91
CA ASP A 238 -21.93 -1.40 -6.18
C ASP A 238 -22.99 -0.94 -7.19
N GLN A 239 -22.61 -0.77 -8.45
CA GLN A 239 -23.55 -0.45 -9.52
C GLN A 239 -24.58 -1.59 -9.71
N SER A 240 -25.84 -1.24 -9.88
CA SER A 240 -26.89 -2.23 -10.14
C SER A 240 -28.07 -1.62 -10.92
N HIS A 241 -28.31 -2.08 -12.13
CA HIS A 241 -29.54 -1.70 -12.85
C HIS A 241 -30.81 -2.24 -12.20
N LEU A 242 -30.75 -3.39 -11.53
CA LEU A 242 -31.90 -3.97 -10.84
C LEU A 242 -32.39 -3.09 -9.69
N LEU A 243 -31.46 -2.47 -8.96
CA LEU A 243 -31.76 -1.63 -7.80
C LEU A 243 -31.79 -0.14 -8.16
N GLY A 244 -31.30 0.24 -9.34
CA GLY A 244 -31.15 1.63 -9.75
C GLY A 244 -29.98 2.32 -9.07
N ASP A 245 -29.02 1.55 -8.52
CA ASP A 245 -27.89 2.06 -7.80
C ASP A 245 -26.78 2.52 -8.75
N ARG A 246 -26.22 3.70 -8.44
CA ARG A 246 -24.97 4.19 -9.04
C ARG A 246 -23.80 3.89 -8.11
N PRO A 247 -22.60 3.62 -8.66
CA PRO A 247 -21.47 3.23 -7.85
C PRO A 247 -20.96 4.40 -6.99
N VAL A 248 -20.54 4.05 -5.77
CA VAL A 248 -19.78 4.94 -4.87
C VAL A 248 -18.55 4.18 -4.46
N VAL A 249 -17.39 4.64 -4.90
CA VAL A 249 -16.11 3.99 -4.61
C VAL A 249 -15.21 4.88 -3.74
N THR A 250 -14.26 4.26 -3.04
CA THR A 250 -13.28 4.97 -2.24
C THR A 250 -11.87 4.59 -2.64
N ASN A 251 -11.03 5.59 -2.88
CA ASN A 251 -9.58 5.44 -3.04
C ASN A 251 -8.89 5.78 -1.72
N ASN A 252 -8.21 4.81 -1.15
CA ASN A 252 -7.58 4.95 0.16
C ASN A 252 -6.07 4.87 0.03
N CYS A 253 -5.39 5.96 0.42
CA CYS A 253 -3.94 6.00 0.55
C CYS A 253 -3.52 6.13 2.02
N ASN A 254 -2.23 6.08 2.29
CA ASN A 254 -1.66 6.31 3.61
C ASN A 254 -0.49 7.31 3.53
N LEU A 255 -0.74 8.46 2.90
CA LEU A 255 0.23 9.54 2.81
C LEU A 255 0.41 10.20 4.18
N THR A 256 1.59 10.72 4.44
CA THR A 256 1.82 11.55 5.63
C THR A 256 1.12 12.89 5.46
N LYS A 257 0.20 13.22 6.37
CA LYS A 257 -0.46 14.52 6.36
C LYS A 257 0.57 15.62 6.67
N PRO A 258 0.74 16.63 5.80
CA PRO A 258 1.64 17.75 6.07
C PRO A 258 1.07 18.66 7.16
N ALA A 259 1.94 19.51 7.73
CA ALA A 259 1.47 20.61 8.57
C ALA A 259 0.57 21.56 7.78
N ASP A 260 -0.36 22.22 8.48
CA ASP A 260 -1.37 23.08 7.90
C ASP A 260 -0.80 24.09 6.86
N GLY A 261 -1.46 24.15 5.70
CA GLY A 261 -1.10 25.03 4.60
C GLY A 261 0.10 24.59 3.75
N ARG A 262 0.69 23.41 4.01
CA ARG A 262 1.75 22.85 3.18
C ARG A 262 1.21 21.85 2.15
N PRO A 263 1.81 21.77 0.95
CA PRO A 263 1.44 20.78 -0.05
C PRO A 263 1.78 19.36 0.43
N THR A 264 1.00 18.37 0.00
CA THR A 264 1.27 16.95 0.24
C THR A 264 2.19 16.45 -0.87
N LEU A 265 3.49 16.40 -0.59
CA LEU A 265 4.48 15.93 -1.55
C LEU A 265 4.64 14.42 -1.51
N MET A 266 4.42 13.76 -2.64
CA MET A 266 4.46 12.31 -2.80
C MET A 266 5.87 11.84 -3.19
N SER A 267 6.17 10.58 -2.87
CA SER A 267 7.25 9.85 -3.54
C SER A 267 6.77 9.35 -4.90
N TRP A 268 7.69 8.95 -5.77
CA TRP A 268 7.33 8.30 -7.04
C TRP A 268 6.52 7.02 -6.84
N ASP A 269 6.85 6.24 -5.83
CA ASP A 269 6.11 5.02 -5.45
C ASP A 269 4.66 5.33 -5.04
N ASN A 270 4.44 6.42 -4.28
CA ASN A 270 3.09 6.88 -3.97
C ASN A 270 2.29 7.29 -5.21
N VAL A 271 2.94 7.89 -6.21
CA VAL A 271 2.29 8.23 -7.49
C VAL A 271 1.84 6.96 -8.20
N ILE A 272 2.74 5.98 -8.34
CA ILE A 272 2.41 4.68 -8.96
C ILE A 272 1.24 4.01 -8.21
N THR A 273 1.29 4.02 -6.88
CA THR A 273 0.24 3.44 -6.04
C THR A 273 -1.11 4.14 -6.27
N LEU A 274 -1.13 5.48 -6.31
CA LEU A 274 -2.37 6.24 -6.56
C LEU A 274 -2.99 5.89 -7.92
N PHE A 275 -2.18 5.81 -8.97
CA PHE A 275 -2.65 5.38 -10.30
C PHE A 275 -3.14 3.93 -10.29
N HIS A 276 -2.46 3.03 -9.55
CA HIS A 276 -2.86 1.63 -9.43
C HIS A 276 -4.22 1.49 -8.77
N GLU A 277 -4.40 2.11 -7.60
CA GLU A 277 -5.68 2.05 -6.87
C GLU A 277 -6.81 2.73 -7.66
N PHE A 278 -6.50 3.81 -8.38
CA PHE A 278 -7.47 4.45 -9.25
C PHE A 278 -7.87 3.58 -10.45
N GLY A 279 -6.97 2.69 -10.90
CA GLY A 279 -7.32 1.65 -11.89
C GLY A 279 -8.42 0.71 -11.37
N HIS A 280 -8.40 0.38 -10.09
CA HIS A 280 -9.48 -0.37 -9.44
C HIS A 280 -10.74 0.49 -9.26
N ASP A 281 -10.60 1.79 -8.94
CA ASP A 281 -11.75 2.71 -8.92
C ASP A 281 -12.46 2.74 -10.25
N LEU A 282 -11.74 2.82 -11.39
CA LEU A 282 -12.31 2.82 -12.72
C LEU A 282 -13.14 1.56 -13.01
N HIS A 283 -12.71 0.40 -12.52
CA HIS A 283 -13.49 -0.82 -12.63
C HIS A 283 -14.86 -0.67 -11.94
N GLY A 284 -14.89 -0.18 -10.70
CA GLY A 284 -16.15 0.06 -9.98
C GLY A 284 -16.99 1.18 -10.60
N LEU A 285 -16.37 2.31 -10.97
CA LEU A 285 -17.04 3.49 -11.56
C LEU A 285 -17.70 3.20 -12.89
N LEU A 286 -17.06 2.37 -13.73
CA LEU A 286 -17.51 2.04 -15.09
C LEU A 286 -18.28 0.71 -15.16
N SER A 287 -18.62 0.11 -14.02
CA SER A 287 -19.46 -1.09 -14.00
C SER A 287 -20.83 -0.80 -14.61
N ASP A 288 -21.28 -1.71 -15.50
CA ASP A 288 -22.57 -1.64 -16.18
C ASP A 288 -23.23 -3.02 -16.16
N VAL A 289 -23.77 -3.39 -14.99
CA VAL A 289 -24.29 -4.73 -14.71
C VAL A 289 -25.71 -4.68 -14.17
N ARG A 290 -26.47 -5.76 -14.42
CA ARG A 290 -27.83 -5.87 -13.88
C ARG A 290 -27.85 -6.11 -12.36
N TYR A 291 -26.91 -6.89 -11.87
CA TYR A 291 -26.84 -7.33 -10.45
C TYR A 291 -25.55 -6.82 -9.83
N GLY A 292 -25.65 -6.07 -8.71
CA GLY A 292 -24.47 -5.51 -8.02
C GLY A 292 -23.42 -6.53 -7.60
N SER A 293 -23.80 -7.79 -7.39
CA SER A 293 -22.83 -8.87 -7.12
C SER A 293 -21.90 -9.22 -8.29
N ARG A 294 -22.05 -8.54 -9.43
CA ARG A 294 -21.24 -8.69 -10.64
C ARG A 294 -20.47 -7.43 -11.02
N ALA A 295 -20.68 -6.34 -10.27
CA ALA A 295 -19.97 -5.06 -10.44
C ALA A 295 -18.52 -5.17 -9.98
#